data_66a138b15c8b23462863de1b0ee69165
#
_entry.id   66a138b15c8b23462863de1b0ee69165
#
_cell.length_a   1.000
_cell.length_b   1.000
_cell.length_c   1.000
_cell.angle_alpha   90.00
_cell.angle_beta   90.00
_cell.angle_gamma   90.00
#
_symmetry.space_group_name_H-M   'P 1'
#
loop_
_entity.id
_entity.type
_entity.pdbx_description
1 polymer ?
#
loop_
_entity_poly.entity_id
_entity_poly.type
_entity_poly.pdbx_seq_one_letter_code
_entity_poly.pdbx_strand_id
1 'polypeptide(L)'
;MFLCFARARVGTVSSLGKVFRKTRSVCPTCLRELEADVREEDGRVWLVRDCPDHGPVRAQVGVEPWYQEGLSRDFFALNGEAPVTDDYGFPVYNLFLTMRCNMRCPICSVNGGDEDSEMTGKEVDDFLSKVRGVQVNLFGGEPTLRDDLVDIVRRVRDSGNLPVLFTNGKRLVEPGYLDDLLVAGLAEVRLQFDSFDDAALERLRGEQVAGLHEEVLSALEACKVPTVLEVAVAREINEGELGDILRYALDRPFIRAVGFRSLTRLGRARRENETALTNDELALLLEKQTDGQFTIRDLYQFQRLFFALYHVLGRLNCFYNHHLVLVREPGSGFTPLPRLVDLAALEPSLDAYRERVVGGSWFATPFLLIALGRAGLSRGGLAAVRLLWRQLLSLVTGGTVTVSGGSGGVLIVGFGSPCDMLTYDLANTGFCQGGNVSPGGIATTADDNLQRERDTIKGAVDVQ
;
A
#
# COMPACT_ATOMS: atom_id res chain seq x y z
N MET A 1 -3.83 -44.15 -53.00
CA MET A 1 -3.28 -43.93 -51.67
C MET A 1 -3.28 -42.39 -51.43
N PHE A 2 -4.41 -41.85 -50.97
CA PHE A 2 -4.64 -40.42 -50.80
C PHE A 2 -4.42 -40.08 -49.33
N LEU A 3 -3.43 -39.21 -49.07
CA LEU A 3 -3.18 -38.66 -47.74
C LEU A 3 -4.10 -37.45 -47.53
N CYS A 4 -5.05 -37.62 -46.58
CA CYS A 4 -5.86 -36.53 -46.06
C CYS A 4 -5.02 -35.71 -45.11
N PHE A 5 -4.67 -34.46 -45.47
CA PHE A 5 -4.21 -33.45 -44.55
C PHE A 5 -5.41 -32.90 -43.77
N ALA A 6 -5.51 -33.27 -42.50
CA ALA A 6 -6.41 -32.62 -41.55
C ALA A 6 -5.94 -31.18 -41.31
N ARG A 7 -6.69 -30.20 -41.83
CA ARG A 7 -6.55 -28.79 -41.42
C ARG A 7 -6.95 -28.69 -39.93
N ALA A 8 -5.96 -28.42 -39.07
CA ALA A 8 -6.24 -27.95 -37.71
C ALA A 8 -7.10 -26.68 -37.85
N ARG A 9 -8.29 -26.73 -37.29
CA ARG A 9 -9.15 -25.56 -37.11
C ARG A 9 -8.41 -24.62 -36.16
N VAL A 10 -8.00 -23.47 -36.67
CA VAL A 10 -7.64 -22.32 -35.86
C VAL A 10 -8.87 -22.03 -34.95
N GLY A 11 -8.70 -22.18 -33.66
CA GLY A 11 -9.75 -21.91 -32.70
C GLY A 11 -10.26 -20.50 -32.89
N THR A 12 -11.56 -20.37 -32.89
CA THR A 12 -12.32 -19.11 -32.90
C THR A 12 -11.74 -18.18 -31.86
N VAL A 13 -11.43 -16.94 -32.28
CA VAL A 13 -11.14 -15.79 -31.43
C VAL A 13 -12.21 -15.76 -30.33
N SER A 14 -11.82 -16.07 -29.09
CA SER A 14 -12.66 -15.89 -27.93
C SER A 14 -13.09 -14.43 -27.88
N SER A 15 -14.37 -14.18 -27.62
CA SER A 15 -14.94 -12.85 -27.46
C SER A 15 -13.99 -11.99 -26.63
N LEU A 16 -13.52 -10.87 -27.21
CA LEU A 16 -12.76 -9.84 -26.49
C LEU A 16 -13.55 -9.52 -25.22
N GLY A 17 -12.97 -9.79 -24.05
CA GLY A 17 -13.61 -9.56 -22.77
C GLY A 17 -14.00 -8.09 -22.60
N LYS A 18 -14.86 -7.80 -21.62
CA LYS A 18 -15.33 -6.43 -21.32
C LYS A 18 -14.16 -5.54 -20.88
N VAL A 19 -13.87 -4.49 -21.64
CA VAL A 19 -12.86 -3.49 -21.28
C VAL A 19 -13.47 -2.56 -20.22
N PHE A 20 -12.83 -2.49 -19.06
CA PHE A 20 -13.21 -1.58 -17.97
C PHE A 20 -12.62 -0.19 -18.20
N ARG A 21 -11.36 -0.15 -18.66
CA ARG A 21 -10.59 1.08 -18.80
C ARG A 21 -9.45 0.91 -19.80
N LYS A 22 -9.20 1.98 -20.56
CA LYS A 22 -7.96 2.13 -21.34
C LYS A 22 -6.91 2.86 -20.48
N THR A 23 -5.66 2.50 -20.65
CA THR A 23 -4.54 3.10 -19.95
C THR A 23 -3.25 2.96 -20.77
N ARG A 24 -2.13 3.33 -20.18
CA ARG A 24 -0.80 3.08 -20.73
C ARG A 24 0.01 2.27 -19.72
N SER A 25 0.90 1.44 -20.22
CA SER A 25 1.77 0.61 -19.42
C SER A 25 3.13 0.48 -20.10
N VAL A 26 4.01 -0.37 -19.62
CA VAL A 26 5.32 -0.60 -20.21
C VAL A 26 5.51 -2.07 -20.61
N CYS A 27 6.31 -2.30 -21.64
CA CYS A 27 6.79 -3.65 -21.94
C CYS A 27 7.78 -4.09 -20.87
N PRO A 28 7.61 -5.26 -20.22
CA PRO A 28 8.52 -5.72 -19.17
C PRO A 28 9.94 -6.08 -19.69
N THR A 29 10.11 -6.22 -20.98
CA THR A 29 11.40 -6.58 -21.60
C THR A 29 12.19 -5.36 -22.08
N CYS A 30 11.56 -4.43 -22.82
CA CYS A 30 12.26 -3.27 -23.39
C CYS A 30 11.86 -1.94 -22.76
N LEU A 31 10.91 -1.92 -21.83
CA LEU A 31 10.40 -0.75 -21.11
C LEU A 31 9.77 0.33 -22.01
N ARG A 32 9.48 -0.03 -23.28
CA ARG A 32 8.71 0.85 -24.16
C ARG A 32 7.32 1.06 -23.59
N GLU A 33 6.86 2.30 -23.55
CA GLU A 33 5.50 2.67 -23.21
C GLU A 33 4.53 2.17 -24.29
N LEU A 34 3.41 1.59 -23.86
CA LEU A 34 2.42 0.92 -24.72
C LEU A 34 1.01 1.30 -24.28
N GLU A 35 0.10 1.42 -25.24
CA GLU A 35 -1.34 1.39 -24.96
C GLU A 35 -1.70 0.08 -24.29
N ALA A 36 -2.59 0.14 -23.29
CA ALA A 36 -3.00 -1.01 -22.50
C ALA A 36 -4.50 -0.96 -22.16
N ASP A 37 -5.11 -2.13 -22.05
CA ASP A 37 -6.49 -2.29 -21.59
C ASP A 37 -6.52 -3.01 -20.25
N VAL A 38 -7.31 -2.49 -19.31
CA VAL A 38 -7.75 -3.23 -18.13
C VAL A 38 -9.10 -3.85 -18.47
N ARG A 39 -9.16 -5.17 -18.53
CA ARG A 39 -10.36 -5.88 -19.02
C ARG A 39 -10.60 -7.20 -18.31
N GLU A 40 -11.85 -7.62 -18.33
CA GLU A 40 -12.26 -8.94 -17.87
C GLU A 40 -11.99 -9.99 -18.95
N GLU A 41 -11.36 -11.08 -18.58
CA GLU A 41 -11.23 -12.30 -19.38
C GLU A 41 -11.37 -13.51 -18.43
N ASP A 42 -12.24 -14.46 -18.77
CA ASP A 42 -12.46 -15.70 -18.02
C ASP A 42 -12.74 -15.48 -16.52
N GLY A 43 -13.53 -14.45 -16.19
CA GLY A 43 -13.90 -14.10 -14.82
C GLY A 43 -12.77 -13.49 -13.98
N ARG A 44 -11.69 -13.05 -14.61
CA ARG A 44 -10.56 -12.36 -13.98
C ARG A 44 -10.26 -11.03 -14.65
N VAL A 45 -9.55 -10.16 -13.98
CA VAL A 45 -9.18 -8.84 -14.51
C VAL A 45 -7.71 -8.81 -14.88
N TRP A 46 -7.46 -8.40 -16.13
CA TRP A 46 -6.14 -8.39 -16.72
C TRP A 46 -5.77 -7.01 -17.23
N LEU A 47 -4.52 -6.62 -17.00
CA LEU A 47 -3.87 -5.54 -17.71
C LEU A 47 -3.17 -6.14 -18.93
N VAL A 48 -3.64 -5.76 -20.13
CA VAL A 48 -3.21 -6.35 -21.39
C VAL A 48 -2.61 -5.27 -22.30
N ARG A 49 -1.48 -5.57 -22.90
CA ARG A 49 -0.76 -4.71 -23.85
C ARG A 49 -0.01 -5.54 -24.88
N ASP A 50 0.29 -4.95 -26.02
CA ASP A 50 1.01 -5.63 -27.11
C ASP A 50 2.26 -4.83 -27.48
N CYS A 51 3.43 -5.46 -27.34
CA CYS A 51 4.69 -4.86 -27.73
C CYS A 51 5.07 -5.32 -29.15
N PRO A 52 5.33 -4.38 -30.09
CA PRO A 52 5.70 -4.73 -31.45
C PRO A 52 6.92 -5.65 -31.55
N ASP A 53 7.85 -5.54 -30.60
CA ASP A 53 9.12 -6.28 -30.62
C ASP A 53 9.07 -7.57 -29.77
N HIS A 54 8.19 -7.65 -28.74
CA HIS A 54 8.15 -8.74 -27.77
C HIS A 54 6.79 -9.45 -27.67
N GLY A 55 5.81 -9.00 -28.48
CA GLY A 55 4.47 -9.58 -28.55
C GLY A 55 3.58 -9.22 -27.33
N PRO A 56 2.44 -9.94 -27.19
CA PRO A 56 1.45 -9.63 -26.18
C PRO A 56 1.93 -9.97 -24.76
N VAL A 57 1.65 -9.07 -23.82
CA VAL A 57 1.92 -9.22 -22.40
C VAL A 57 0.63 -9.00 -21.62
N ARG A 58 0.37 -9.86 -20.67
CA ARG A 58 -0.75 -9.70 -19.72
C ARG A 58 -0.31 -9.92 -18.29
N ALA A 59 -0.90 -9.17 -17.38
CA ALA A 59 -0.73 -9.33 -15.94
C ALA A 59 -2.09 -9.35 -15.26
N GLN A 60 -2.32 -10.29 -14.34
CA GLN A 60 -3.53 -10.30 -13.55
C GLN A 60 -3.48 -9.13 -12.55
N VAL A 61 -4.54 -8.34 -12.52
CA VAL A 61 -4.69 -7.18 -11.62
C VAL A 61 -5.93 -7.27 -10.74
N GLY A 62 -6.72 -8.35 -10.88
CA GLY A 62 -7.85 -8.66 -10.01
C GLY A 62 -8.44 -10.04 -10.31
N VAL A 63 -9.15 -10.58 -9.33
CA VAL A 63 -9.90 -11.84 -9.42
C VAL A 63 -11.41 -11.64 -9.32
N GLU A 64 -11.85 -10.46 -8.88
CA GLU A 64 -13.26 -10.07 -8.74
C GLU A 64 -13.59 -8.91 -9.70
N PRO A 65 -14.14 -9.21 -10.92
CA PRO A 65 -14.42 -8.18 -11.92
C PRO A 65 -15.31 -7.04 -11.41
N TRP A 66 -16.36 -7.36 -10.64
CA TRP A 66 -17.30 -6.37 -10.09
C TRP A 66 -16.59 -5.36 -9.15
N TYR A 67 -15.63 -5.86 -8.34
CA TYR A 67 -14.86 -5.06 -7.41
C TYR A 67 -13.94 -4.09 -8.15
N GLN A 68 -13.17 -4.61 -9.10
CA GLN A 68 -12.23 -3.82 -9.90
C GLN A 68 -12.94 -2.82 -10.81
N GLU A 69 -14.03 -3.23 -11.47
CA GLU A 69 -14.82 -2.33 -12.31
C GLU A 69 -15.43 -1.19 -11.50
N GLY A 70 -16.06 -1.52 -10.36
CA GLY A 70 -16.73 -0.53 -9.51
C GLY A 70 -15.75 0.50 -8.94
N LEU A 71 -14.62 0.06 -8.38
CA LEU A 71 -13.60 0.96 -7.84
C LEU A 71 -12.93 1.78 -8.92
N SER A 72 -12.59 1.17 -10.06
CA SER A 72 -11.98 1.86 -11.19
C SER A 72 -12.89 2.98 -11.72
N ARG A 73 -14.17 2.66 -11.91
CA ARG A 73 -15.19 3.64 -12.35
C ARG A 73 -15.26 4.83 -11.40
N ASP A 74 -15.33 4.59 -10.08
CA ASP A 74 -15.48 5.66 -9.11
C ASP A 74 -14.19 6.49 -9.00
N PHE A 75 -13.03 5.84 -8.94
CA PHE A 75 -11.75 6.51 -8.80
C PHE A 75 -11.44 7.43 -9.98
N PHE A 76 -11.47 6.91 -11.20
CA PHE A 76 -11.10 7.68 -12.39
C PHE A 76 -12.16 8.70 -12.80
N ALA A 77 -13.44 8.47 -12.48
CA ALA A 77 -14.48 9.47 -12.66
C ALA A 77 -14.33 10.68 -11.74
N LEU A 78 -13.84 10.47 -10.51
CA LEU A 78 -13.64 11.53 -9.53
C LEU A 78 -12.33 12.30 -9.75
N ASN A 79 -11.26 11.62 -10.11
CA ASN A 79 -9.93 12.22 -10.14
C ASN A 79 -9.48 12.67 -11.55
N GLY A 80 -10.14 12.19 -12.62
CA GLY A 80 -9.73 12.48 -13.99
C GLY A 80 -8.36 11.91 -14.34
N GLU A 81 -7.59 12.63 -15.15
CA GLU A 81 -6.19 12.32 -15.41
C GLU A 81 -5.32 12.78 -14.24
N ALA A 82 -4.30 11.98 -13.94
CA ALA A 82 -3.38 12.28 -12.85
C ALA A 82 -2.66 13.62 -13.07
N PRO A 83 -2.59 14.50 -12.06
CA PRO A 83 -1.76 15.68 -12.17
C PRO A 83 -0.29 15.25 -12.24
N VAL A 84 0.45 15.82 -13.19
CA VAL A 84 1.91 15.72 -13.20
C VAL A 84 2.43 16.64 -12.11
N THR A 85 2.84 16.07 -10.98
CA THR A 85 3.43 16.86 -9.89
C THR A 85 4.94 16.66 -9.89
N ASP A 86 5.67 17.68 -10.32
CA ASP A 86 7.15 17.73 -10.22
C ASP A 86 7.60 18.21 -8.83
N ASP A 87 6.67 18.49 -7.90
CA ASP A 87 6.95 19.21 -6.66
C ASP A 87 6.78 18.35 -5.40
N TYR A 88 7.32 18.84 -4.28
CA TYR A 88 7.25 18.30 -2.91
C TYR A 88 5.82 18.28 -2.33
N GLY A 89 4.84 17.78 -3.11
CA GLY A 89 3.41 17.77 -2.75
C GLY A 89 2.89 16.46 -2.11
N PHE A 90 3.76 15.50 -1.82
CA PHE A 90 3.33 14.23 -1.25
C PHE A 90 3.08 14.35 0.27
N PRO A 91 2.03 13.72 0.80
CA PRO A 91 1.80 13.67 2.25
C PRO A 91 2.76 12.74 3.00
N VAL A 92 3.43 11.83 2.28
CA VAL A 92 4.36 10.83 2.82
C VAL A 92 5.61 10.75 1.96
N TYR A 93 6.77 10.69 2.59
CA TYR A 93 8.06 10.48 1.92
C TYR A 93 8.80 9.30 2.51
N ASN A 94 9.34 8.42 1.65
CA ASN A 94 10.27 7.38 2.03
C ASN A 94 11.69 7.90 1.85
N LEU A 95 12.38 8.13 2.94
CA LEU A 95 13.76 8.63 2.94
C LEU A 95 14.72 7.44 2.97
N PHE A 96 15.35 7.14 1.84
CA PHE A 96 16.32 6.05 1.71
C PHE A 96 17.64 6.44 2.37
N LEU A 97 17.69 6.29 3.69
CA LEU A 97 18.80 6.74 4.52
C LEU A 97 20.08 5.95 4.26
N THR A 98 19.96 4.63 4.06
CA THR A 98 21.08 3.72 3.83
C THR A 98 20.64 2.49 3.04
N MET A 99 21.51 1.94 2.23
CA MET A 99 21.28 0.65 1.58
C MET A 99 21.93 -0.51 2.35
N ARG A 100 22.71 -0.24 3.41
CA ARG A 100 23.20 -1.28 4.31
C ARG A 100 22.04 -1.98 5.01
N CYS A 101 22.14 -3.30 5.15
CA CYS A 101 21.15 -4.12 5.84
C CYS A 101 21.82 -5.33 6.51
N ASN A 102 21.41 -5.63 7.74
CA ASN A 102 21.85 -6.80 8.49
C ASN A 102 20.99 -8.05 8.24
N MET A 103 20.20 -8.04 7.16
CA MET A 103 19.44 -9.17 6.63
C MET A 103 19.66 -9.32 5.12
N ARG A 104 19.52 -10.56 4.63
CA ARG A 104 19.62 -10.90 3.20
C ARG A 104 18.32 -11.50 2.67
N CYS A 105 17.22 -10.82 2.94
CA CYS A 105 15.88 -11.32 2.58
C CYS A 105 15.78 -11.70 1.10
N PRO A 106 15.36 -12.93 0.75
CA PRO A 106 15.11 -13.33 -0.63
C PRO A 106 14.10 -12.43 -1.35
N ILE A 107 13.11 -11.92 -0.62
CA ILE A 107 12.03 -11.08 -1.15
C ILE A 107 12.32 -9.57 -1.12
N CYS A 108 13.57 -9.15 -0.88
CA CYS A 108 13.87 -7.72 -0.73
C CYS A 108 13.67 -6.93 -2.03
N SER A 109 12.71 -6.02 -2.05
CA SER A 109 12.39 -5.19 -3.20
C SER A 109 13.41 -4.09 -3.48
N VAL A 110 14.17 -3.65 -2.45
CA VAL A 110 15.19 -2.59 -2.59
C VAL A 110 16.60 -3.14 -2.75
N ASN A 111 16.77 -4.45 -2.67
CA ASN A 111 18.07 -5.12 -2.75
C ASN A 111 19.11 -4.64 -1.71
N GLY A 112 18.65 -4.23 -0.53
CA GLY A 112 19.51 -3.78 0.58
C GLY A 112 20.55 -4.84 0.97
N GLY A 113 21.77 -4.40 1.32
CA GLY A 113 22.86 -5.29 1.56
C GLY A 113 24.12 -4.63 2.09
N ASP A 114 25.27 -4.95 1.50
CA ASP A 114 26.60 -4.39 1.87
C ASP A 114 26.94 -3.10 1.13
N GLU A 115 26.01 -2.56 0.36
CA GLU A 115 26.22 -1.35 -0.41
C GLU A 115 26.33 -0.14 0.53
N ASP A 116 27.43 0.63 0.44
CA ASP A 116 27.70 1.80 1.27
C ASP A 116 26.98 3.07 0.79
N SER A 117 25.87 2.93 0.08
CA SER A 117 25.07 4.10 -0.34
C SER A 117 24.26 4.63 0.84
N GLU A 118 24.64 5.81 1.33
CA GLU A 118 23.98 6.51 2.44
C GLU A 118 23.72 7.98 2.11
N MET A 119 22.54 8.47 2.50
CA MET A 119 22.28 9.91 2.49
C MET A 119 23.19 10.61 3.50
N THR A 120 23.82 11.68 3.06
CA THR A 120 24.58 12.56 3.96
C THR A 120 23.65 13.38 4.85
N GLY A 121 24.13 13.82 6.02
CA GLY A 121 23.35 14.71 6.89
C GLY A 121 22.90 15.99 6.17
N LYS A 122 23.69 16.51 5.22
CA LYS A 122 23.34 17.67 4.40
C LYS A 122 22.17 17.38 3.47
N GLU A 123 22.13 16.22 2.80
CA GLU A 123 21.01 15.84 1.92
C GLU A 123 19.71 15.67 2.71
N VAL A 124 19.80 15.13 3.94
CA VAL A 124 18.66 15.07 4.86
C VAL A 124 18.15 16.46 5.20
N ASP A 125 19.03 17.39 5.57
CA ASP A 125 18.66 18.77 5.91
C ASP A 125 18.10 19.53 4.69
N ASP A 126 18.71 19.36 3.51
CA ASP A 126 18.23 19.95 2.26
C ASP A 126 16.81 19.47 1.91
N PHE A 127 16.50 18.20 2.15
CA PHE A 127 15.15 17.67 2.01
C PHE A 127 14.18 18.26 3.06
N LEU A 128 14.54 18.21 4.35
CA LEU A 128 13.67 18.68 5.43
C LEU A 128 13.36 20.18 5.34
N SER A 129 14.24 20.97 4.72
CA SER A 129 14.00 22.40 4.48
C SER A 129 12.84 22.67 3.50
N LYS A 130 12.47 21.68 2.68
CA LYS A 130 11.49 21.82 1.60
C LYS A 130 10.10 21.26 1.97
N VAL A 131 10.00 20.47 3.07
CA VAL A 131 8.77 19.80 3.47
C VAL A 131 8.41 20.11 4.92
N ARG A 132 7.10 20.24 5.21
CA ARG A 132 6.60 20.46 6.56
C ARG A 132 5.21 19.87 6.74
N GLY A 133 4.97 19.27 7.90
CA GLY A 133 3.67 18.67 8.23
C GLY A 133 3.42 17.36 7.49
N VAL A 134 4.49 16.70 6.99
CA VAL A 134 4.40 15.43 6.26
C VAL A 134 4.90 14.27 7.12
N GLN A 135 4.52 13.06 6.74
CA GLN A 135 5.11 11.85 7.28
C GLN A 135 6.43 11.55 6.56
N VAL A 136 7.50 11.37 7.33
CA VAL A 136 8.81 10.99 6.83
C VAL A 136 9.14 9.58 7.30
N ASN A 137 9.06 8.64 6.39
CA ASN A 137 9.44 7.25 6.62
C ASN A 137 10.96 7.14 6.54
N LEU A 138 11.59 6.80 7.64
CA LEU A 138 13.00 6.45 7.72
C LEU A 138 13.13 5.03 7.18
N PHE A 139 13.67 4.91 5.97
CA PHE A 139 13.58 3.73 5.12
C PHE A 139 14.94 3.39 4.49
N GLY A 140 15.01 2.29 3.72
CA GLY A 140 16.20 1.87 2.97
C GLY A 140 16.45 0.37 3.08
N GLY A 141 17.70 -0.02 3.34
CA GLY A 141 18.06 -1.37 3.77
C GLY A 141 17.57 -1.62 5.19
N GLU A 142 18.37 -1.23 6.19
CA GLU A 142 17.96 -1.18 7.59
C GLU A 142 18.44 0.15 8.22
N PRO A 143 17.52 1.10 8.43
CA PRO A 143 17.88 2.42 8.95
C PRO A 143 18.59 2.41 10.30
N THR A 144 18.27 1.43 11.16
CA THR A 144 18.87 1.32 12.49
C THR A 144 20.37 1.03 12.45
N LEU A 145 20.95 0.68 11.31
CA LEU A 145 22.40 0.51 11.16
C LEU A 145 23.17 1.84 11.06
N ARG A 146 22.45 2.96 10.95
CA ARG A 146 23.09 4.29 10.98
C ARG A 146 23.38 4.70 12.42
N ASP A 147 24.58 5.17 12.67
CA ASP A 147 24.99 5.63 14.01
C ASP A 147 24.30 6.97 14.37
N ASP A 148 23.94 7.77 13.36
CA ASP A 148 23.30 9.07 13.53
C ASP A 148 21.75 9.01 13.44
N LEU A 149 21.12 7.83 13.43
CA LEU A 149 19.67 7.71 13.24
C LEU A 149 18.88 8.47 14.32
N VAL A 150 19.29 8.41 15.58
CA VAL A 150 18.65 9.14 16.69
C VAL A 150 18.66 10.65 16.42
N ASP A 151 19.75 11.19 15.87
CA ASP A 151 19.85 12.60 15.49
C ASP A 151 18.94 12.92 14.29
N ILE A 152 18.88 12.04 13.29
CA ILE A 152 17.98 12.18 12.14
C ILE A 152 16.51 12.22 12.60
N VAL A 153 16.09 11.31 13.50
CA VAL A 153 14.72 11.33 14.09
C VAL A 153 14.43 12.69 14.70
N ARG A 154 15.37 13.25 15.49
CA ARG A 154 15.23 14.58 16.12
C ARG A 154 15.09 15.68 15.07
N ARG A 155 15.92 15.69 14.02
CA ARG A 155 15.85 16.67 12.92
C ARG A 155 14.51 16.63 12.20
N VAL A 156 13.99 15.42 11.88
CA VAL A 156 12.66 15.24 11.27
C VAL A 156 11.58 15.83 12.14
N ARG A 157 11.55 15.52 13.45
CA ARG A 157 10.60 16.12 14.40
C ARG A 157 10.73 17.63 14.47
N ASP A 158 11.95 18.15 14.61
CA ASP A 158 12.20 19.58 14.82
C ASP A 158 11.87 20.41 13.57
N SER A 159 11.92 19.82 12.38
CA SER A 159 11.43 20.43 11.14
C SER A 159 9.89 20.45 11.04
N GLY A 160 9.18 19.93 12.05
CA GLY A 160 7.71 19.88 12.09
C GLY A 160 7.10 18.76 11.26
N ASN A 161 7.88 17.72 10.98
CA ASN A 161 7.45 16.52 10.29
C ASN A 161 7.29 15.35 11.26
N LEU A 162 6.67 14.25 10.80
CA LEU A 162 6.41 13.07 11.59
C LEU A 162 7.41 11.96 11.26
N PRO A 163 8.37 11.62 12.14
CA PRO A 163 9.32 10.54 11.90
C PRO A 163 8.67 9.18 12.15
N VAL A 164 8.71 8.31 11.15
CA VAL A 164 8.20 6.93 11.17
C VAL A 164 9.35 6.00 10.77
N LEU A 165 9.63 5.00 11.58
CA LEU A 165 10.73 4.07 11.35
C LEU A 165 10.24 2.76 10.72
N PHE A 166 10.73 2.42 9.54
CA PHE A 166 10.63 1.08 8.95
C PHE A 166 11.84 0.26 9.37
N THR A 167 11.62 -0.91 9.99
CA THR A 167 12.73 -1.70 10.53
C THR A 167 12.39 -3.20 10.59
N ASN A 168 13.42 -4.01 10.52
CA ASN A 168 13.35 -5.43 10.86
C ASN A 168 13.37 -5.70 12.38
N GLY A 169 13.57 -4.68 13.19
CA GLY A 169 13.50 -4.73 14.64
C GLY A 169 14.74 -5.18 15.39
N LYS A 170 15.74 -5.76 14.72
CA LYS A 170 16.91 -6.39 15.39
C LYS A 170 17.60 -5.47 16.42
N ARG A 171 17.72 -4.18 16.14
CA ARG A 171 18.35 -3.23 17.06
C ARG A 171 17.43 -2.63 18.09
N LEU A 172 16.10 -2.77 17.94
CA LEU A 172 15.14 -2.21 18.91
C LEU A 172 15.16 -2.92 20.27
N VAL A 173 15.73 -4.13 20.34
CA VAL A 173 15.91 -4.87 21.59
C VAL A 173 17.28 -4.62 22.25
N GLU A 174 18.16 -3.82 21.63
CA GLU A 174 19.40 -3.37 22.26
C GLU A 174 19.07 -2.44 23.43
N PRO A 175 19.72 -2.61 24.60
CA PRO A 175 19.41 -1.83 25.80
C PRO A 175 19.49 -0.31 25.56
N GLY A 176 18.40 0.41 25.84
CA GLY A 176 18.32 1.87 25.74
C GLY A 176 18.12 2.44 24.33
N TYR A 177 18.32 1.65 23.26
CA TYR A 177 18.22 2.18 21.89
C TYR A 177 16.82 2.64 21.50
N LEU A 178 15.78 1.85 21.86
CA LEU A 178 14.38 2.26 21.65
C LEU A 178 14.04 3.53 22.45
N ASP A 179 14.51 3.62 23.69
CA ASP A 179 14.28 4.80 24.54
C ASP A 179 14.91 6.06 23.92
N ASP A 180 16.12 5.96 23.38
CA ASP A 180 16.81 7.07 22.71
C ASP A 180 16.02 7.56 21.49
N LEU A 181 15.48 6.64 20.68
CA LEU A 181 14.63 6.98 19.54
C LEU A 181 13.33 7.67 19.98
N LEU A 182 12.70 7.21 21.04
CA LEU A 182 11.47 7.80 21.59
C LEU A 182 11.72 9.20 22.17
N VAL A 183 12.82 9.40 22.90
CA VAL A 183 13.25 10.71 23.42
C VAL A 183 13.56 11.65 22.23
N ALA A 184 14.14 11.16 21.14
CA ALA A 184 14.35 11.94 19.93
C ALA A 184 13.03 12.35 19.25
N GLY A 185 11.91 11.65 19.53
CA GLY A 185 10.57 11.98 19.05
C GLY A 185 10.06 11.04 17.96
N LEU A 186 10.54 9.80 17.90
CA LEU A 186 9.99 8.77 17.02
C LEU A 186 8.47 8.63 17.27
N ALA A 187 7.68 8.72 16.22
CA ALA A 187 6.23 8.76 16.32
C ALA A 187 5.56 7.40 16.13
N GLU A 188 6.12 6.56 15.27
CA GLU A 188 5.55 5.26 14.89
C GLU A 188 6.67 4.31 14.44
N VAL A 189 6.50 3.03 14.73
CA VAL A 189 7.34 1.95 14.18
C VAL A 189 6.52 1.14 13.19
N ARG A 190 7.08 0.90 12.00
CA ARG A 190 6.59 -0.04 11.02
C ARG A 190 7.49 -1.25 11.03
N LEU A 191 7.00 -2.27 11.73
CA LEU A 191 7.75 -3.49 11.95
C LEU A 191 7.47 -4.47 10.82
N GLN A 192 8.53 -4.99 10.21
CA GLN A 192 8.45 -6.15 9.34
C GLN A 192 7.94 -7.34 10.17
N PHE A 193 6.78 -7.92 9.77
CA PHE A 193 6.17 -9.03 10.49
C PHE A 193 5.36 -9.90 9.53
N ASP A 194 5.95 -10.97 9.01
CA ASP A 194 5.33 -11.71 7.91
C ASP A 194 4.63 -13.00 8.34
N SER A 195 5.06 -13.62 9.45
CA SER A 195 4.59 -14.92 9.90
C SER A 195 4.93 -15.14 11.37
N PHE A 196 4.25 -16.10 11.99
CA PHE A 196 4.61 -16.68 13.29
C PHE A 196 5.51 -17.90 13.13
N ASP A 197 5.60 -18.48 11.91
CA ASP A 197 6.36 -19.69 11.62
C ASP A 197 7.78 -19.37 11.12
N ASP A 198 8.79 -19.86 11.82
CA ASP A 198 10.20 -19.70 11.46
C ASP A 198 10.55 -20.29 10.09
N ALA A 199 9.88 -21.36 9.66
CA ALA A 199 10.10 -21.93 8.32
C ALA A 199 9.60 -20.99 7.21
N ALA A 200 8.47 -20.32 7.41
CA ALA A 200 7.98 -19.28 6.50
C ALA A 200 8.92 -18.06 6.51
N LEU A 201 9.35 -17.62 7.69
CA LEU A 201 10.29 -16.50 7.84
C LEU A 201 11.64 -16.79 7.18
N GLU A 202 12.18 -17.99 7.30
CA GLU A 202 13.42 -18.38 6.61
C GLU A 202 13.28 -18.31 5.09
N ARG A 203 12.13 -18.75 4.53
CA ARG A 203 11.84 -18.63 3.09
C ARG A 203 11.71 -17.18 2.63
N LEU A 204 11.08 -16.31 3.44
CA LEU A 204 10.83 -14.91 3.08
C LEU A 204 12.03 -14.00 3.39
N ARG A 205 12.67 -14.21 4.54
CA ARG A 205 13.66 -13.31 5.11
C ARG A 205 15.08 -13.86 5.14
N GLY A 206 15.23 -15.17 4.93
CA GLY A 206 16.53 -15.88 4.99
C GLY A 206 16.99 -16.15 6.42
N GLU A 207 16.13 -15.94 7.42
CA GLU A 207 16.44 -16.10 8.84
C GLU A 207 15.20 -16.51 9.63
N GLN A 208 15.41 -17.24 10.72
CA GLN A 208 14.40 -17.61 11.70
C GLN A 208 14.32 -16.51 12.76
N VAL A 209 13.30 -15.66 12.69
CA VAL A 209 13.20 -14.44 13.53
C VAL A 209 11.89 -14.34 14.30
N ALA A 210 11.10 -15.41 14.43
CA ALA A 210 9.84 -15.39 15.17
C ALA A 210 10.04 -14.98 16.63
N GLY A 211 11.03 -15.54 17.31
CA GLY A 211 11.37 -15.18 18.70
C GLY A 211 11.81 -13.72 18.84
N LEU A 212 12.57 -13.20 17.87
CA LEU A 212 12.96 -11.79 17.84
C LEU A 212 11.71 -10.87 17.68
N HIS A 213 10.79 -11.24 16.79
CA HIS A 213 9.55 -10.45 16.62
C HIS A 213 8.74 -10.36 17.90
N GLU A 214 8.65 -11.44 18.69
CA GLU A 214 7.96 -11.44 19.96
C GLU A 214 8.66 -10.53 21.00
N GLU A 215 9.99 -10.57 21.05
CA GLU A 215 10.78 -9.70 21.94
C GLU A 215 10.63 -8.22 21.55
N VAL A 216 10.72 -7.88 20.27
CA VAL A 216 10.52 -6.52 19.77
C VAL A 216 9.12 -6.01 20.05
N LEU A 217 8.08 -6.82 19.79
CA LEU A 217 6.69 -6.42 20.05
C LEU A 217 6.43 -6.23 21.55
N SER A 218 7.04 -7.04 22.42
CA SER A 218 6.97 -6.86 23.87
C SER A 218 7.59 -5.54 24.31
N ALA A 219 8.74 -5.15 23.76
CA ALA A 219 9.38 -3.87 24.04
C ALA A 219 8.53 -2.68 23.56
N LEU A 220 7.99 -2.76 22.33
CA LEU A 220 7.10 -1.73 21.76
C LEU A 220 5.80 -1.58 22.58
N GLU A 221 5.23 -2.69 23.06
CA GLU A 221 4.03 -2.69 23.90
C GLU A 221 4.30 -2.03 25.26
N ALA A 222 5.41 -2.38 25.92
CA ALA A 222 5.81 -1.80 27.21
C ALA A 222 5.94 -0.27 27.13
N CYS A 223 6.50 0.23 26.03
CA CYS A 223 6.64 1.67 25.76
C CYS A 223 5.38 2.29 25.10
N LYS A 224 4.35 1.50 24.79
CA LYS A 224 3.11 1.91 24.08
C LYS A 224 3.37 2.62 22.77
N VAL A 225 4.40 2.20 22.03
CA VAL A 225 4.77 2.79 20.75
C VAL A 225 3.72 2.44 19.69
N PRO A 226 3.12 3.44 19.03
CA PRO A 226 2.24 3.16 17.89
C PRO A 226 2.97 2.31 16.86
N THR A 227 2.43 1.14 16.56
CA THR A 227 3.09 0.16 15.69
C THR A 227 2.18 -0.25 14.54
N VAL A 228 2.77 -0.40 13.37
CA VAL A 228 2.14 -1.00 12.19
C VAL A 228 2.89 -2.29 11.87
N LEU A 229 2.16 -3.38 11.66
CA LEU A 229 2.74 -4.61 11.13
C LEU A 229 2.73 -4.54 9.60
N GLU A 230 3.90 -4.56 8.98
CA GLU A 230 4.04 -4.67 7.52
C GLU A 230 4.29 -6.13 7.15
N VAL A 231 3.31 -6.74 6.52
CA VAL A 231 3.25 -8.16 6.20
C VAL A 231 3.42 -8.36 4.71
N ALA A 232 4.55 -8.91 4.29
CA ALA A 232 4.72 -9.36 2.91
C ALA A 232 4.04 -10.72 2.76
N VAL A 233 3.00 -10.78 1.92
CA VAL A 233 2.21 -12.00 1.71
C VAL A 233 2.68 -12.71 0.45
N ALA A 234 3.05 -13.97 0.62
CA ALA A 234 3.50 -14.84 -0.46
C ALA A 234 2.62 -16.08 -0.55
N ARG A 235 2.21 -16.42 -1.78
CA ARG A 235 1.44 -17.62 -2.08
C ARG A 235 2.21 -18.88 -1.65
N GLU A 236 1.51 -19.84 -1.07
CA GLU A 236 2.07 -21.12 -0.58
C GLU A 236 3.14 -20.97 0.52
N ILE A 237 3.27 -19.79 1.13
CA ILE A 237 4.20 -19.57 2.23
C ILE A 237 3.46 -19.14 3.50
N ASN A 238 2.86 -17.93 3.50
CA ASN A 238 2.19 -17.35 4.67
C ASN A 238 0.78 -16.81 4.38
N GLU A 239 0.24 -17.07 3.19
CA GLU A 239 -1.12 -16.63 2.83
C GLU A 239 -2.22 -17.22 3.71
N GLY A 240 -1.92 -18.30 4.44
CA GLY A 240 -2.83 -18.92 5.42
C GLY A 240 -2.91 -18.21 6.76
N GLU A 241 -2.02 -17.25 7.06
CA GLU A 241 -1.87 -16.65 8.41
C GLU A 241 -2.51 -15.26 8.57
N LEU A 242 -3.13 -14.70 7.51
CA LEU A 242 -3.66 -13.33 7.53
C LEU A 242 -4.67 -13.12 8.68
N GLY A 243 -5.55 -14.10 8.89
CA GLY A 243 -6.54 -14.07 9.98
C GLY A 243 -5.91 -14.14 11.37
N ASP A 244 -4.85 -14.93 11.55
CA ASP A 244 -4.13 -15.04 12.81
C ASP A 244 -3.37 -13.75 13.13
N ILE A 245 -2.69 -13.17 12.14
CA ILE A 245 -2.02 -11.87 12.25
C ILE A 245 -3.02 -10.76 12.58
N LEU A 246 -4.19 -10.78 11.94
CA LEU A 246 -5.26 -9.82 12.25
C LEU A 246 -5.74 -9.96 13.69
N ARG A 247 -6.05 -11.18 14.16
CA ARG A 247 -6.47 -11.44 15.55
C ARG A 247 -5.39 -11.02 16.55
N TYR A 248 -4.14 -11.35 16.28
CA TYR A 248 -3.00 -10.92 17.08
C TYR A 248 -2.93 -9.40 17.25
N ALA A 249 -3.12 -8.67 16.14
CA ALA A 249 -3.12 -7.20 16.16
C ALA A 249 -4.36 -6.63 16.86
N LEU A 250 -5.53 -7.25 16.75
CA LEU A 250 -6.77 -6.82 17.42
C LEU A 250 -6.65 -6.85 18.93
N ASP A 251 -5.95 -7.84 19.48
CA ASP A 251 -5.75 -8.00 20.93
C ASP A 251 -4.76 -6.97 21.52
N ARG A 252 -4.02 -6.27 20.68
CA ARG A 252 -2.93 -5.37 21.08
C ARG A 252 -3.18 -3.93 20.65
N PRO A 253 -3.75 -3.07 21.53
CA PRO A 253 -4.14 -1.70 21.16
C PRO A 253 -2.99 -0.79 20.70
N PHE A 254 -1.73 -1.09 21.01
CA PHE A 254 -0.58 -0.34 20.52
C PHE A 254 -0.32 -0.62 19.03
N ILE A 255 -0.74 -1.77 18.49
CA ILE A 255 -0.73 -2.05 17.05
C ILE A 255 -1.91 -1.29 16.43
N ARG A 256 -1.62 -0.33 15.58
CA ARG A 256 -2.58 0.60 14.98
C ARG A 256 -3.05 0.17 13.60
N ALA A 257 -2.19 -0.55 12.87
CA ALA A 257 -2.56 -1.10 11.57
C ALA A 257 -1.83 -2.39 11.27
N VAL A 258 -2.39 -3.13 10.30
CA VAL A 258 -1.74 -4.23 9.62
C VAL A 258 -1.79 -3.95 8.13
N GLY A 259 -0.64 -3.91 7.47
CA GLY A 259 -0.51 -3.75 6.03
C GLY A 259 -0.20 -5.08 5.37
N PHE A 260 -1.16 -5.72 4.72
CA PHE A 260 -0.93 -6.89 3.89
C PHE A 260 -0.46 -6.45 2.49
N ARG A 261 0.78 -6.76 2.16
CA ARG A 261 1.43 -6.38 0.91
C ARG A 261 1.76 -7.61 0.09
N SER A 262 1.25 -7.65 -1.12
CA SER A 262 1.70 -8.66 -2.06
C SER A 262 3.17 -8.47 -2.41
N LEU A 263 3.86 -9.56 -2.70
CA LEU A 263 5.26 -9.48 -3.14
C LEU A 263 5.38 -8.71 -4.46
N THR A 264 6.39 -7.85 -4.54
CA THR A 264 6.76 -7.15 -5.77
C THR A 264 7.85 -7.89 -6.51
N ARG A 265 7.83 -7.86 -7.84
CA ARG A 265 8.89 -8.47 -8.69
C ARG A 265 10.07 -7.51 -8.87
N LEU A 266 10.55 -6.94 -7.77
CA LEU A 266 11.64 -5.98 -7.72
C LEU A 266 12.80 -6.53 -6.87
N GLY A 267 14.00 -6.03 -7.12
CA GLY A 267 15.19 -6.40 -6.36
C GLY A 267 15.47 -7.90 -6.43
N ARG A 268 15.67 -8.55 -5.27
CA ARG A 268 15.92 -9.99 -5.17
C ARG A 268 14.70 -10.87 -5.44
N ALA A 269 13.50 -10.36 -5.24
CA ALA A 269 12.23 -11.09 -5.42
C ALA A 269 11.87 -11.41 -6.90
N ARG A 270 12.68 -11.02 -7.86
CA ARG A 270 12.40 -11.08 -9.31
C ARG A 270 12.00 -12.43 -9.86
N ARG A 271 12.58 -13.52 -9.34
CA ARG A 271 12.48 -14.86 -9.95
C ARG A 271 11.42 -15.76 -9.32
N GLU A 272 11.01 -15.49 -8.09
CA GLU A 272 10.17 -16.40 -7.31
C GLU A 272 8.67 -16.06 -7.36
N ASN A 273 8.31 -14.92 -7.95
CA ASN A 273 6.95 -14.38 -7.86
C ASN A 273 6.21 -14.38 -9.19
N GLU A 274 6.01 -15.55 -9.80
CA GLU A 274 5.10 -15.65 -10.95
C GLU A 274 3.64 -15.34 -10.57
N THR A 275 3.30 -15.34 -9.28
CA THR A 275 1.96 -15.14 -8.76
C THR A 275 1.88 -14.13 -7.63
N ALA A 276 2.05 -12.85 -7.93
CA ALA A 276 1.67 -11.82 -6.97
C ALA A 276 0.16 -11.88 -6.70
N LEU A 277 -0.23 -11.74 -5.42
CA LEU A 277 -1.62 -11.67 -5.00
C LEU A 277 -2.18 -10.28 -5.34
N THR A 278 -3.42 -10.20 -5.78
CA THR A 278 -4.11 -8.91 -5.98
C THR A 278 -4.79 -8.46 -4.68
N ASN A 279 -5.20 -7.18 -4.60
CA ASN A 279 -5.87 -6.67 -3.40
C ASN A 279 -7.16 -7.41 -3.07
N ASP A 280 -7.92 -7.76 -4.08
CA ASP A 280 -9.16 -8.55 -3.94
C ASP A 280 -8.88 -10.00 -3.55
N GLU A 281 -7.79 -10.61 -4.03
CA GLU A 281 -7.36 -11.93 -3.54
C GLU A 281 -6.99 -11.89 -2.05
N LEU A 282 -6.18 -10.91 -1.63
CA LEU A 282 -5.83 -10.72 -0.21
C LEU A 282 -7.08 -10.50 0.66
N ALA A 283 -8.04 -9.72 0.16
CA ALA A 283 -9.30 -9.48 0.86
C ALA A 283 -10.15 -10.76 0.97
N LEU A 284 -10.24 -11.57 -0.09
CA LEU A 284 -10.95 -12.84 -0.06
C LEU A 284 -10.29 -13.88 0.86
N LEU A 285 -8.95 -13.91 0.91
CA LEU A 285 -8.25 -14.77 1.86
C LEU A 285 -8.57 -14.37 3.30
N LEU A 286 -8.59 -13.07 3.59
CA LEU A 286 -8.93 -12.57 4.93
C LEU A 286 -10.41 -12.82 5.26
N GLU A 287 -11.33 -12.65 4.31
CA GLU A 287 -12.74 -12.98 4.47
C GLU A 287 -12.92 -14.44 4.89
N LYS A 288 -12.27 -15.37 4.19
CA LYS A 288 -12.28 -16.79 4.50
C LYS A 288 -11.71 -17.09 5.90
N GLN A 289 -10.61 -16.46 6.28
CA GLN A 289 -9.90 -16.72 7.54
C GLN A 289 -10.53 -16.02 8.75
N THR A 290 -11.49 -15.13 8.52
CA THR A 290 -12.29 -14.47 9.56
C THR A 290 -13.74 -14.94 9.59
N ASP A 291 -14.06 -16.07 8.92
CA ASP A 291 -15.41 -16.64 8.84
C ASP A 291 -16.46 -15.57 8.44
N GLY A 292 -16.10 -14.65 7.53
CA GLY A 292 -16.96 -13.58 7.04
C GLY A 292 -17.20 -12.43 8.03
N GLN A 293 -16.46 -12.35 9.14
CA GLN A 293 -16.47 -11.14 10.00
C GLN A 293 -15.95 -9.93 9.25
N PHE A 294 -14.90 -10.07 8.46
CA PHE A 294 -14.47 -9.16 7.43
C PHE A 294 -15.03 -9.66 6.09
N THR A 295 -15.47 -8.76 5.20
CA THR A 295 -15.83 -9.13 3.83
C THR A 295 -15.21 -8.19 2.81
N ILE A 296 -14.95 -8.69 1.60
CA ILE A 296 -14.52 -7.85 0.47
C ILE A 296 -15.57 -6.76 0.15
N ARG A 297 -16.84 -6.99 0.49
CA ARG A 297 -17.91 -6.00 0.34
C ARG A 297 -17.73 -4.83 1.31
N ASP A 298 -17.33 -5.07 2.56
CA ASP A 298 -17.00 -4.02 3.52
C ASP A 298 -15.83 -3.16 3.01
N LEU A 299 -14.78 -3.81 2.47
CA LEU A 299 -13.64 -3.11 1.88
C LEU A 299 -14.06 -2.25 0.70
N TYR A 300 -14.89 -2.78 -0.20
CA TYR A 300 -15.43 -2.05 -1.36
C TYR A 300 -16.19 -0.79 -0.96
N GLN A 301 -17.11 -0.91 0.00
CA GLN A 301 -17.93 0.20 0.47
C GLN A 301 -17.08 1.28 1.13
N PHE A 302 -16.11 0.88 1.96
CA PHE A 302 -15.21 1.82 2.60
C PHE A 302 -14.31 2.53 1.59
N GLN A 303 -13.80 1.81 0.60
CA GLN A 303 -12.91 2.38 -0.41
C GLN A 303 -13.63 3.40 -1.30
N ARG A 304 -14.88 3.18 -1.65
CA ARG A 304 -15.72 4.15 -2.37
C ARG A 304 -15.91 5.44 -1.57
N LEU A 305 -16.23 5.32 -0.29
CA LEU A 305 -16.33 6.48 0.61
C LEU A 305 -14.98 7.21 0.71
N PHE A 306 -13.89 6.46 0.83
CA PHE A 306 -12.55 7.01 0.93
C PHE A 306 -12.17 7.81 -0.31
N PHE A 307 -12.44 7.30 -1.52
CA PHE A 307 -12.23 8.05 -2.76
C PHE A 307 -13.03 9.34 -2.81
N ALA A 308 -14.31 9.29 -2.45
CA ALA A 308 -15.16 10.48 -2.43
C ALA A 308 -14.67 11.54 -1.43
N LEU A 309 -14.25 11.14 -0.22
CA LEU A 309 -13.71 12.05 0.79
C LEU A 309 -12.40 12.70 0.34
N TYR A 310 -11.48 11.90 -0.22
CA TYR A 310 -10.20 12.42 -0.71
C TYR A 310 -10.39 13.40 -1.86
N HIS A 311 -11.31 13.12 -2.77
CA HIS A 311 -11.68 14.05 -3.84
C HIS A 311 -12.22 15.37 -3.29
N VAL A 312 -13.16 15.34 -2.33
CA VAL A 312 -13.70 16.56 -1.69
C VAL A 312 -12.60 17.39 -1.03
N LEU A 313 -11.62 16.73 -0.44
CA LEU A 313 -10.50 17.39 0.26
C LEU A 313 -9.36 17.81 -0.67
N GLY A 314 -9.48 17.55 -1.98
CA GLY A 314 -8.42 17.82 -2.96
C GLY A 314 -7.12 17.07 -2.68
N ARG A 315 -7.22 15.87 -2.10
CA ARG A 315 -6.05 15.07 -1.72
C ARG A 315 -5.79 13.96 -2.73
N LEU A 316 -4.52 13.68 -2.94
CA LEU A 316 -4.09 12.54 -3.75
C LEU A 316 -4.41 11.23 -3.03
N ASN A 317 -4.78 10.22 -3.82
CA ASN A 317 -5.07 8.87 -3.36
C ASN A 317 -4.55 7.86 -4.39
N CYS A 318 -3.88 6.81 -3.94
CA CYS A 318 -3.42 5.74 -4.82
C CYS A 318 -4.52 4.71 -5.03
N PHE A 319 -4.80 4.38 -6.30
CA PHE A 319 -5.80 3.36 -6.65
C PHE A 319 -5.46 1.97 -6.08
N TYR A 320 -4.18 1.63 -5.98
CA TYR A 320 -3.73 0.31 -5.54
C TYR A 320 -3.52 0.17 -4.02
N ASN A 321 -3.81 1.21 -3.23
CA ASN A 321 -3.80 1.15 -1.78
C ASN A 321 -5.21 1.15 -1.23
N HIS A 322 -5.69 -0.01 -0.80
CA HIS A 322 -7.00 -0.18 -0.21
C HIS A 322 -6.90 -0.27 1.31
N HIS A 323 -7.86 0.31 2.00
CA HIS A 323 -7.88 0.34 3.46
C HIS A 323 -9.28 0.04 3.97
N LEU A 324 -9.35 -0.53 5.18
CA LEU A 324 -10.58 -0.68 5.94
C LEU A 324 -10.30 -0.39 7.42
N VAL A 325 -11.20 0.32 8.05
CA VAL A 325 -11.19 0.55 9.50
C VAL A 325 -12.03 -0.50 10.18
N LEU A 326 -11.44 -1.20 11.14
CA LEU A 326 -12.08 -2.14 12.04
C LEU A 326 -12.21 -1.50 13.42
N VAL A 327 -13.40 -1.53 14.00
CA VAL A 327 -13.65 -1.12 15.38
C VAL A 327 -13.47 -2.33 16.26
N ARG A 328 -12.57 -2.23 17.25
CA ARG A 328 -12.25 -3.32 18.17
C ARG A 328 -13.42 -3.60 19.11
N GLU A 329 -13.66 -4.86 19.38
CA GLU A 329 -14.61 -5.35 20.35
C GLU A 329 -13.90 -6.22 21.41
N PRO A 330 -14.52 -6.48 22.57
CA PRO A 330 -13.93 -7.38 23.55
C PRO A 330 -13.69 -8.80 22.99
N GLY A 331 -12.57 -9.42 23.36
CA GLY A 331 -12.27 -10.81 22.98
C GLY A 331 -11.83 -11.01 21.54
N SER A 332 -10.95 -10.15 21.02
CA SER A 332 -10.44 -10.16 19.63
C SER A 332 -11.53 -10.00 18.56
N GLY A 333 -12.73 -9.61 18.95
CA GLY A 333 -13.82 -9.28 18.03
C GLY A 333 -13.61 -7.93 17.36
N PHE A 334 -14.29 -7.72 16.26
CA PHE A 334 -14.31 -6.44 15.55
C PHE A 334 -15.59 -6.25 14.76
N THR A 335 -15.94 -4.98 14.53
CA THR A 335 -16.97 -4.59 13.57
C THR A 335 -16.32 -3.72 12.49
N PRO A 336 -16.42 -4.09 11.19
CA PRO A 336 -16.03 -3.22 10.10
C PRO A 336 -16.80 -1.90 10.13
N LEU A 337 -16.10 -0.77 9.97
CA LEU A 337 -16.72 0.55 10.00
C LEU A 337 -17.91 0.71 9.04
N PRO A 338 -17.91 0.13 7.83
CA PRO A 338 -19.06 0.15 6.93
C PRO A 338 -20.36 -0.36 7.53
N ARG A 339 -20.29 -1.39 8.38
CA ARG A 339 -21.46 -1.95 9.05
C ARG A 339 -21.93 -1.08 10.22
N LEU A 340 -20.98 -0.43 10.90
CA LEU A 340 -21.31 0.47 12.01
C LEU A 340 -22.08 1.73 11.54
N VAL A 341 -21.69 2.29 10.39
CA VAL A 341 -22.28 3.51 9.82
C VAL A 341 -23.26 3.23 8.67
N ASP A 342 -23.57 1.97 8.40
CA ASP A 342 -24.45 1.54 7.29
C ASP A 342 -24.08 2.19 5.95
N LEU A 343 -22.84 1.96 5.51
CA LEU A 343 -22.37 2.49 4.23
C LEU A 343 -23.15 1.94 3.04
N ALA A 344 -23.81 0.79 3.18
CA ALA A 344 -24.70 0.28 2.14
C ALA A 344 -25.84 1.26 1.82
N ALA A 345 -26.40 1.90 2.83
CA ALA A 345 -27.42 2.93 2.66
C ALA A 345 -26.87 4.22 2.01
N LEU A 346 -25.55 4.45 2.06
CA LEU A 346 -24.89 5.60 1.42
C LEU A 346 -24.53 5.35 -0.06
N GLU A 347 -24.48 4.12 -0.53
CA GLU A 347 -24.06 3.79 -1.90
C GLU A 347 -24.81 4.61 -2.97
N PRO A 348 -26.16 4.76 -2.92
CA PRO A 348 -26.87 5.60 -3.90
C PRO A 348 -26.42 7.06 -3.88
N SER A 349 -26.02 7.58 -2.70
CA SER A 349 -25.52 8.95 -2.57
C SER A 349 -24.10 9.10 -3.13
N LEU A 350 -23.27 8.08 -3.01
CA LEU A 350 -21.94 8.04 -3.64
C LEU A 350 -22.06 7.97 -5.17
N ASP A 351 -22.97 7.16 -5.70
CA ASP A 351 -23.26 7.12 -7.14
C ASP A 351 -23.73 8.48 -7.66
N ALA A 352 -24.72 9.08 -6.98
CA ALA A 352 -25.23 10.39 -7.33
C ALA A 352 -24.18 11.51 -7.19
N TYR A 353 -23.25 11.38 -6.25
CA TYR A 353 -22.10 12.29 -6.11
C TYR A 353 -21.18 12.19 -7.33
N ARG A 354 -20.76 10.98 -7.69
CA ARG A 354 -19.91 10.73 -8.87
C ARG A 354 -20.55 11.30 -10.14
N GLU A 355 -21.84 11.04 -10.38
CA GLU A 355 -22.55 11.55 -11.55
C GLU A 355 -22.59 13.08 -11.59
N ARG A 356 -22.75 13.75 -10.43
CA ARG A 356 -22.69 15.20 -10.33
C ARG A 356 -21.32 15.76 -10.62
N VAL A 357 -20.26 15.11 -10.14
CA VAL A 357 -18.87 15.50 -10.43
C VAL A 357 -18.61 15.40 -11.93
N VAL A 358 -18.93 14.27 -12.55
CA VAL A 358 -18.76 14.05 -14.01
C VAL A 358 -19.59 15.07 -14.81
N GLY A 359 -20.79 15.39 -14.35
CA GLY A 359 -21.66 16.41 -14.96
C GLY A 359 -21.25 17.86 -14.68
N GLY A 360 -20.15 18.11 -13.98
CA GLY A 360 -19.64 19.46 -13.66
C GLY A 360 -20.54 20.26 -12.70
N SER A 361 -21.35 19.58 -11.88
CA SER A 361 -22.29 20.24 -10.97
C SER A 361 -21.56 20.86 -9.78
N TRP A 362 -21.72 22.18 -9.58
CA TRP A 362 -21.21 22.89 -8.40
C TRP A 362 -21.79 22.38 -7.07
N PHE A 363 -22.97 21.74 -7.11
CA PHE A 363 -23.64 21.18 -5.95
C PHE A 363 -23.17 19.77 -5.58
N ALA A 364 -22.20 19.18 -6.26
CA ALA A 364 -21.71 17.83 -5.98
C ALA A 364 -21.19 17.70 -4.53
N THR A 365 -20.22 18.54 -4.14
CA THR A 365 -19.65 18.54 -2.78
C THR A 365 -20.66 18.84 -1.69
N PRO A 366 -21.50 19.92 -1.76
CA PRO A 366 -22.55 20.12 -0.78
C PRO A 366 -23.52 18.94 -0.65
N PHE A 367 -23.89 18.31 -1.75
CA PHE A 367 -24.75 17.12 -1.75
C PHE A 367 -24.16 15.98 -0.94
N LEU A 368 -22.87 15.64 -1.18
CA LEU A 368 -22.19 14.58 -0.45
C LEU A 368 -22.08 14.90 1.05
N LEU A 369 -21.73 16.14 1.40
CA LEU A 369 -21.61 16.57 2.79
C LEU A 369 -22.94 16.46 3.54
N ILE A 370 -24.08 16.78 2.88
CA ILE A 370 -25.41 16.60 3.46
C ILE A 370 -25.71 15.12 3.68
N ALA A 371 -25.38 14.24 2.71
CA ALA A 371 -25.58 12.81 2.84
C ALA A 371 -24.75 12.22 3.99
N LEU A 372 -23.47 12.60 4.08
CA LEU A 372 -22.57 12.20 5.17
C LEU A 372 -23.04 12.76 6.54
N GLY A 373 -23.52 13.99 6.59
CA GLY A 373 -24.09 14.60 7.80
C GLY A 373 -25.29 13.80 8.32
N ARG A 374 -26.18 13.38 7.43
CA ARG A 374 -27.34 12.53 7.80
C ARG A 374 -26.90 11.16 8.32
N ALA A 375 -25.93 10.53 7.67
CA ALA A 375 -25.37 9.26 8.13
C ALA A 375 -24.62 9.42 9.48
N GLY A 376 -23.87 10.52 9.66
CA GLY A 376 -23.18 10.88 10.89
C GLY A 376 -24.09 11.15 12.09
N LEU A 377 -25.34 11.55 11.87
CA LEU A 377 -26.34 11.73 12.93
C LEU A 377 -27.02 10.42 13.37
N SER A 378 -26.80 9.31 12.65
CA SER A 378 -27.22 7.99 13.11
C SER A 378 -26.47 7.57 14.39
N ARG A 379 -27.02 6.59 15.13
CA ARG A 379 -26.33 6.08 16.33
C ARG A 379 -24.94 5.52 16.00
N GLY A 380 -24.80 4.79 14.90
CA GLY A 380 -23.53 4.26 14.40
C GLY A 380 -22.60 5.37 13.93
N GLY A 381 -23.11 6.36 13.21
CA GLY A 381 -22.35 7.53 12.75
C GLY A 381 -21.76 8.35 13.91
N LEU A 382 -22.54 8.60 14.97
CA LEU A 382 -22.03 9.28 16.18
C LEU A 382 -20.93 8.49 16.90
N ALA A 383 -21.06 7.16 16.94
CA ALA A 383 -20.01 6.30 17.49
C ALA A 383 -18.73 6.38 16.64
N ALA A 384 -18.85 6.30 15.32
CA ALA A 384 -17.72 6.44 14.38
C ALA A 384 -17.04 7.80 14.50
N VAL A 385 -17.81 8.91 14.54
CA VAL A 385 -17.24 10.26 14.74
C VAL A 385 -16.47 10.34 16.06
N ARG A 386 -16.97 9.78 17.17
CA ARG A 386 -16.26 9.76 18.46
C ARG A 386 -14.95 8.97 18.39
N LEU A 387 -14.93 7.86 17.66
CA LEU A 387 -13.75 7.00 17.54
C LEU A 387 -12.69 7.62 16.62
N LEU A 388 -13.12 8.30 15.54
CA LEU A 388 -12.28 8.77 14.47
C LEU A 388 -12.10 10.31 14.44
N TRP A 389 -12.57 11.03 15.47
CA TRP A 389 -12.61 12.49 15.44
C TRP A 389 -11.24 13.15 15.18
N ARG A 390 -10.15 12.56 15.71
CA ARG A 390 -8.79 13.07 15.50
C ARG A 390 -8.35 12.90 14.03
N GLN A 391 -8.63 11.74 13.43
CA GLN A 391 -8.34 11.46 12.02
C GLN A 391 -9.18 12.36 11.11
N LEU A 392 -10.47 12.53 11.42
CA LEU A 392 -11.36 13.43 10.69
C LEU A 392 -10.88 14.88 10.79
N LEU A 393 -10.46 15.32 11.97
CA LEU A 393 -9.89 16.66 12.17
C LEU A 393 -8.61 16.84 11.37
N SER A 394 -7.69 15.88 11.42
CA SER A 394 -6.44 15.91 10.64
C SER A 394 -6.73 15.94 9.13
N LEU A 395 -7.71 15.19 8.66
CA LEU A 395 -8.16 15.25 7.26
C LEU A 395 -8.60 16.67 6.85
N VAL A 396 -9.40 17.34 7.69
CA VAL A 396 -9.96 18.66 7.40
C VAL A 396 -8.92 19.77 7.54
N THR A 397 -8.02 19.69 8.53
CA THR A 397 -7.01 20.73 8.80
C THR A 397 -5.77 20.64 7.92
N GLY A 398 -5.72 19.70 6.97
CA GLY A 398 -4.57 19.55 6.08
C GLY A 398 -3.41 18.76 6.69
N GLY A 399 -3.56 18.26 7.93
CA GLY A 399 -2.56 17.41 8.57
C GLY A 399 -2.42 16.04 7.90
N THR A 400 -1.29 15.39 8.11
CA THR A 400 -1.10 13.98 7.72
C THR A 400 -2.08 13.10 8.52
N VAL A 401 -2.87 12.30 7.81
CA VAL A 401 -3.64 11.23 8.46
C VAL A 401 -2.67 10.13 8.79
N THR A 402 -2.14 10.18 10.01
CA THR A 402 -1.24 9.15 10.48
C THR A 402 -2.04 8.04 11.16
N VAL A 403 -1.63 6.82 10.94
CA VAL A 403 -2.15 5.66 11.67
C VAL A 403 -1.92 5.82 13.18
N SER A 404 -0.79 6.43 13.55
CA SER A 404 -0.40 6.73 14.94
C SER A 404 -1.37 7.61 15.71
N GLY A 405 -2.13 8.49 15.04
CA GLY A 405 -3.14 9.35 15.67
C GLY A 405 -4.42 8.64 16.10
N GLY A 406 -4.59 7.36 15.74
CA GLY A 406 -5.76 6.55 16.08
C GLY A 406 -5.91 6.28 17.59
N SER A 407 -7.16 6.21 18.06
CA SER A 407 -7.45 5.63 19.38
C SER A 407 -7.17 4.12 19.34
N GLY A 408 -6.77 3.52 20.49
CA GLY A 408 -6.62 2.06 20.59
C GLY A 408 -7.92 1.27 20.32
N GLY A 409 -9.05 1.96 20.13
CA GLY A 409 -10.35 1.38 19.79
C GLY A 409 -10.53 1.00 18.32
N VAL A 410 -9.55 1.30 17.44
CA VAL A 410 -9.62 0.94 16.02
C VAL A 410 -8.33 0.27 15.55
N LEU A 411 -8.46 -0.56 14.52
CA LEU A 411 -7.36 -1.14 13.76
C LEU A 411 -7.57 -0.82 12.29
N ILE A 412 -6.55 -0.35 11.59
CA ILE A 412 -6.61 -0.16 10.14
C ILE A 412 -6.01 -1.38 9.47
N VAL A 413 -6.72 -1.95 8.52
CA VAL A 413 -6.21 -3.01 7.66
C VAL A 413 -5.97 -2.42 6.28
N GLY A 414 -4.75 -2.55 5.79
CA GLY A 414 -4.34 -2.07 4.48
C GLY A 414 -4.01 -3.22 3.54
N PHE A 415 -4.37 -3.08 2.27
CA PHE A 415 -4.04 -4.01 1.20
C PHE A 415 -3.28 -3.24 0.12
N GLY A 416 -2.14 -3.74 -0.29
CA GLY A 416 -1.33 -3.11 -1.33
C GLY A 416 -0.89 -4.13 -2.38
N SER A 417 -1.26 -3.87 -3.63
CA SER A 417 -0.71 -4.59 -4.78
C SER A 417 0.57 -3.93 -5.26
N PRO A 418 1.49 -4.70 -5.84
CA PRO A 418 2.74 -4.16 -6.36
C PRO A 418 2.51 -3.19 -7.54
N CYS A 419 3.30 -2.13 -7.59
CA CYS A 419 3.52 -1.30 -8.77
C CYS A 419 4.84 -1.74 -9.41
N ASP A 420 4.89 -2.96 -9.92
CA ASP A 420 6.03 -3.49 -10.67
C ASP A 420 5.81 -3.37 -12.18
N MET A 421 6.78 -3.79 -12.99
CA MET A 421 6.72 -3.64 -14.44
C MET A 421 5.57 -4.39 -15.11
N LEU A 422 5.10 -5.49 -14.52
CA LEU A 422 3.98 -6.24 -15.07
C LEU A 422 2.64 -5.55 -14.82
N THR A 423 2.49 -4.91 -13.66
CA THR A 423 1.27 -4.22 -13.22
C THR A 423 1.36 -2.70 -13.36
N TYR A 424 2.44 -2.16 -13.97
CA TYR A 424 2.65 -0.73 -14.12
C TYR A 424 1.53 -0.07 -14.91
N ASP A 425 0.90 0.90 -14.30
CA ASP A 425 -0.26 1.59 -14.82
C ASP A 425 -0.02 3.11 -14.78
N LEU A 426 0.31 3.69 -15.93
CA LEU A 426 0.66 5.10 -16.06
C LEU A 426 -0.46 6.04 -15.65
N ALA A 427 -1.72 5.65 -15.83
CA ALA A 427 -2.83 6.48 -15.38
C ALA A 427 -2.91 6.63 -13.85
N ASN A 428 -2.24 5.74 -13.09
CA ASN A 428 -2.22 5.81 -11.63
C ASN A 428 -0.95 6.47 -11.06
N THR A 429 0.12 6.63 -11.82
CA THR A 429 1.41 7.09 -11.26
C THR A 429 1.33 8.49 -10.65
N GLY A 430 0.61 9.42 -11.25
CA GLY A 430 0.39 10.75 -10.70
C GLY A 430 -0.48 10.80 -9.44
N PHE A 431 -1.12 9.70 -9.04
CA PHE A 431 -1.87 9.57 -7.79
C PHE A 431 -1.08 8.89 -6.67
N CYS A 432 0.22 8.65 -6.84
CA CYS A 432 1.06 8.12 -5.77
C CYS A 432 1.02 9.04 -4.55
N GLN A 433 0.76 8.47 -3.37
CA GLN A 433 0.75 9.19 -2.10
C GLN A 433 2.14 9.33 -1.49
N GLY A 434 3.12 8.59 -1.99
CA GLY A 434 4.49 8.56 -1.48
C GLY A 434 5.50 9.03 -2.50
N GLY A 435 6.42 9.89 -2.06
CA GLY A 435 7.65 10.21 -2.76
C GLY A 435 8.83 9.44 -2.17
N ASN A 436 9.65 8.84 -3.03
CA ASN A 436 10.93 8.26 -2.62
C ASN A 436 12.03 9.33 -2.74
N VAL A 437 12.82 9.50 -1.70
CA VAL A 437 13.92 10.45 -1.63
C VAL A 437 15.23 9.67 -1.50
N SER A 438 16.08 9.82 -2.49
CA SER A 438 17.41 9.22 -2.53
C SER A 438 18.45 10.29 -2.94
N PRO A 439 19.75 10.02 -2.92
CA PRO A 439 20.76 10.97 -3.40
C PRO A 439 20.54 11.46 -4.85
N GLY A 440 19.78 10.72 -5.65
CA GLY A 440 19.41 11.10 -7.04
C GLY A 440 18.21 12.03 -7.17
N GLY A 441 17.51 12.37 -6.09
CA GLY A 441 16.34 13.26 -6.09
C GLY A 441 15.06 12.62 -5.57
N ILE A 442 13.91 13.20 -5.97
CA ILE A 442 12.58 12.73 -5.60
C ILE A 442 11.87 12.15 -6.81
N ALA A 443 11.26 10.98 -6.62
CA ALA A 443 10.40 10.34 -7.61
C ALA A 443 9.12 9.80 -6.95
N THR A 444 8.07 9.52 -7.71
CA THR A 444 6.97 8.69 -7.20
C THR A 444 7.50 7.29 -6.89
N THR A 445 6.86 6.59 -5.96
CA THR A 445 7.24 5.19 -5.67
C THR A 445 7.17 4.31 -6.92
N ALA A 446 6.19 4.53 -7.80
CA ALA A 446 6.04 3.77 -9.03
C ALA A 446 7.17 4.07 -10.04
N ASP A 447 7.53 5.36 -10.22
CA ASP A 447 8.60 5.77 -11.14
C ASP A 447 9.97 5.33 -10.65
N ASP A 448 10.23 5.42 -9.33
CA ASP A 448 11.47 4.93 -8.72
C ASP A 448 11.61 3.41 -8.92
N ASN A 449 10.54 2.65 -8.72
CA ASN A 449 10.53 1.22 -8.99
C ASN A 449 10.84 0.92 -10.47
N LEU A 450 10.23 1.67 -11.40
CA LEU A 450 10.51 1.52 -12.83
C LEU A 450 11.96 1.87 -13.17
N GLN A 451 12.52 2.93 -12.58
CA GLN A 451 13.91 3.31 -12.80
C GLN A 451 14.89 2.24 -12.28
N ARG A 452 14.66 1.70 -11.08
CA ARG A 452 15.46 0.59 -10.52
C ARG A 452 15.46 -0.63 -11.43
N GLU A 453 14.32 -0.92 -12.07
CA GLU A 453 14.23 -1.99 -13.05
C GLU A 453 15.03 -1.68 -14.33
N ARG A 454 14.98 -0.46 -14.84
CA ARG A 454 15.79 -0.01 -15.98
C ARG A 454 17.28 -0.20 -15.73
N ASP A 455 17.74 0.22 -14.55
CA ASP A 455 19.15 0.14 -14.18
C ASP A 455 19.61 -1.32 -14.05
N THR A 456 18.75 -2.18 -13.53
CA THR A 456 19.06 -3.62 -13.42
C THR A 456 19.12 -4.31 -14.78
N ILE A 457 18.23 -3.95 -15.73
CA ILE A 457 18.24 -4.50 -17.09
C ILE A 457 19.51 -4.04 -17.82
N LYS A 458 19.88 -2.75 -17.71
CA LYS A 458 21.13 -2.23 -18.28
C LYS A 458 22.36 -2.96 -17.73
N GLY A 459 22.47 -3.07 -16.41
CA GLY A 459 23.59 -3.79 -15.79
C GLY A 459 23.69 -5.27 -16.19
N ALA A 460 22.59 -5.93 -16.54
CA ALA A 460 22.59 -7.29 -17.03
C ALA A 460 23.05 -7.41 -18.50
N VAL A 461 22.86 -6.34 -19.30
CA VAL A 461 23.29 -6.29 -20.72
C VAL A 461 24.79 -5.98 -20.80
N ASP A 462 25.33 -5.17 -19.90
CA ASP A 462 26.74 -4.79 -19.87
C ASP A 462 27.67 -5.92 -19.34
N VAL A 463 27.12 -7.03 -18.83
CA VAL A 463 27.84 -8.22 -18.32
C VAL A 463 27.81 -9.40 -19.31
N GLN A 464 27.14 -9.29 -20.46
CA GLN A 464 27.18 -10.26 -21.56
C GLN A 464 28.08 -9.77 -22.68
#